data_4d7068e7a0d3d62e92877e398d61be3a
#
_entry.id   4d7068e7a0d3d62e92877e398d61be3a
#
_cell.length_a   1.000
_cell.length_b   1.000
_cell.length_c   1.000
_cell.angle_alpha   90.00
_cell.angle_beta   90.00
_cell.angle_gamma   90.00
#
_symmetry.space_group_name_H-M   'P 1'
#
loop_
_entity.id
_entity.type
_entity.pdbx_description
1 polymer ?
#
loop_
_entity_poly.entity_id
_entity_poly.type
_entity_poly.pdbx_seq_one_letter_code
_entity_poly.pdbx_strand_id
1 'polypeptide(L)'
;MICLMAMGCLMVQAQDFDAFFSKWKDKAGIEYQEITNIRDSLLRQMKENMPSFGSIPVQFDFDEDSVNWTVEVPQDSTSLLSSSEEGFINALFMACLKDKSSAVGIRSMTATGANMDVAESFLEELKNFKLSNKYEEIFAKNTEEGVSRTYLRRIGGLYELVLLSTVNVGFTQVYGINSSIIHQLIK
;
A
#
# COMPACT_ATOMS: atom_id res chain seq x y z
N MET A 1 -52.72 6.34 -17.28
CA MET A 1 -51.92 5.22 -16.78
C MET A 1 -50.44 5.63 -16.98
N ILE A 2 -49.84 6.22 -15.95
CA ILE A 2 -48.49 6.78 -16.00
C ILE A 2 -47.58 5.70 -15.44
N CYS A 3 -46.77 5.08 -16.32
CA CYS A 3 -45.73 4.13 -15.92
C CYS A 3 -44.56 4.90 -15.37
N LEU A 4 -44.42 4.98 -14.03
CA LEU A 4 -43.23 5.43 -13.36
C LEU A 4 -42.16 4.35 -13.51
N MET A 5 -41.28 4.51 -14.50
CA MET A 5 -40.01 3.78 -14.50
C MET A 5 -39.14 4.33 -13.38
N ALA A 6 -39.10 3.63 -12.25
CA ALA A 6 -38.09 3.80 -11.23
C ALA A 6 -36.76 3.31 -11.83
N MET A 7 -35.98 4.24 -12.40
CA MET A 7 -34.56 4.05 -12.67
C MET A 7 -33.86 3.94 -11.32
N GLY A 8 -33.76 2.70 -10.83
CA GLY A 8 -32.88 2.39 -9.71
C GLY A 8 -31.45 2.65 -10.15
N CYS A 9 -30.92 3.84 -9.83
CA CYS A 9 -29.49 4.04 -9.80
C CYS A 9 -28.91 3.05 -8.78
N LEU A 10 -28.40 1.93 -9.29
CA LEU A 10 -27.47 1.10 -8.53
C LEU A 10 -26.24 1.96 -8.25
N MET A 11 -26.30 2.72 -7.16
CA MET A 11 -25.09 3.30 -6.57
C MET A 11 -24.20 2.11 -6.19
N VAL A 12 -23.20 1.84 -7.01
CA VAL A 12 -22.12 0.93 -6.63
C VAL A 12 -21.44 1.60 -5.45
N GLN A 13 -21.83 1.22 -4.23
CA GLN A 13 -21.15 1.68 -3.02
C GLN A 13 -19.72 1.18 -3.09
N ALA A 14 -18.79 2.13 -2.99
CA ALA A 14 -17.38 1.79 -2.78
C ALA A 14 -17.27 0.98 -1.49
N GLN A 15 -16.46 -0.06 -1.54
CA GLN A 15 -16.26 -0.93 -0.40
C GLN A 15 -15.54 -0.13 0.71
N ASP A 16 -16.03 -0.26 1.94
CA ASP A 16 -15.42 0.35 3.11
C ASP A 16 -14.21 -0.48 3.53
N PHE A 17 -13.03 0.14 3.57
CA PHE A 17 -11.79 -0.55 3.97
C PHE A 17 -11.84 -1.04 5.40
N ASP A 18 -12.42 -0.27 6.32
CA ASP A 18 -12.48 -0.68 7.71
C ASP A 18 -13.36 -1.92 7.90
N ALA A 19 -14.47 -1.99 7.16
CA ALA A 19 -15.31 -3.18 7.13
C ALA A 19 -14.57 -4.37 6.48
N PHE A 20 -13.82 -4.14 5.39
CA PHE A 20 -13.03 -5.17 4.74
C PHE A 20 -11.93 -5.71 5.65
N PHE A 21 -11.11 -4.83 6.25
CA PHE A 21 -10.07 -5.24 7.19
C PHE A 21 -10.66 -5.97 8.41
N SER A 22 -11.76 -5.46 8.98
CA SER A 22 -12.43 -6.08 10.12
C SER A 22 -12.98 -7.48 9.83
N LYS A 23 -13.42 -7.72 8.60
CA LYS A 23 -13.93 -9.03 8.16
C LYS A 23 -12.83 -10.09 8.12
N TRP A 24 -11.62 -9.72 7.70
CA TRP A 24 -10.58 -10.67 7.34
C TRP A 24 -9.43 -10.78 8.35
N LYS A 25 -9.13 -9.74 9.14
CA LYS A 25 -7.94 -9.65 10.00
C LYS A 25 -7.78 -10.78 11.01
N ASP A 26 -8.89 -11.39 11.46
CA ASP A 26 -8.88 -12.45 12.46
C ASP A 26 -9.15 -13.85 11.86
N LYS A 27 -9.13 -13.98 10.52
CA LYS A 27 -9.35 -15.27 9.86
C LYS A 27 -8.08 -16.10 9.86
N ALA A 28 -8.18 -17.36 10.27
CA ALA A 28 -7.07 -18.31 10.19
C ALA A 28 -6.60 -18.45 8.71
N GLY A 29 -5.32 -18.26 8.44
CA GLY A 29 -4.76 -18.27 7.08
C GLY A 29 -4.69 -16.88 6.42
N ILE A 30 -5.10 -15.81 7.12
CA ILE A 30 -4.84 -14.42 6.74
C ILE A 30 -3.83 -13.83 7.71
N GLU A 31 -2.74 -13.35 7.19
CA GLU A 31 -1.78 -12.53 7.93
C GLU A 31 -2.20 -11.07 7.83
N TYR A 32 -2.44 -10.44 8.97
CA TYR A 32 -2.78 -9.02 9.07
C TYR A 32 -1.67 -8.26 9.76
N GLN A 33 -1.28 -7.14 9.18
CA GLN A 33 -0.30 -6.21 9.76
C GLN A 33 -0.83 -4.79 9.70
N GLU A 34 -0.64 -4.04 10.78
CA GLU A 34 -0.94 -2.61 10.84
C GLU A 34 0.20 -1.85 11.52
N ILE A 35 0.66 -0.80 10.87
CA ILE A 35 1.68 0.12 11.38
C ILE A 35 1.12 1.53 11.21
N THR A 36 0.82 2.21 12.31
CA THR A 36 0.19 3.54 12.29
C THR A 36 1.16 4.66 11.92
N ASN A 37 2.46 4.46 12.15
CA ASN A 37 3.53 5.37 11.75
C ASN A 37 4.78 4.55 11.37
N ILE A 38 5.02 4.45 10.07
CA ILE A 38 6.12 3.63 9.53
C ILE A 38 7.48 4.14 10.06
N ARG A 39 7.68 5.47 10.06
CA ARG A 39 8.95 6.07 10.49
C ARG A 39 9.25 5.78 11.96
N ASP A 40 8.29 6.04 12.85
CA ASP A 40 8.48 5.83 14.28
C ASP A 40 8.62 4.34 14.61
N SER A 41 7.91 3.48 13.90
CA SER A 41 8.03 2.03 14.04
C SER A 41 9.44 1.55 13.66
N LEU A 42 9.98 2.02 12.55
CA LEU A 42 11.34 1.71 12.12
C LEU A 42 12.39 2.22 13.09
N LEU A 43 12.30 3.48 13.52
CA LEU A 43 13.23 4.05 14.48
C LEU A 43 13.24 3.28 15.81
N ARG A 44 12.09 2.80 16.26
CA ARG A 44 11.98 1.96 17.45
C ARG A 44 12.64 0.60 17.25
N GLN A 45 12.35 -0.08 16.14
CA GLN A 45 12.95 -1.38 15.82
C GLN A 45 14.46 -1.31 15.67
N MET A 46 14.97 -0.21 15.11
CA MET A 46 16.41 0.05 15.00
C MET A 46 17.08 0.24 16.36
N LYS A 47 16.40 0.83 17.34
CA LYS A 47 16.91 0.97 18.71
C LYS A 47 16.89 -0.36 19.49
N GLU A 48 15.95 -1.25 19.18
CA GLU A 48 15.75 -2.49 19.92
C GLU A 48 16.53 -3.68 19.34
N ASN A 49 16.62 -3.80 18.01
CA ASN A 49 17.39 -4.86 17.33
C ASN A 49 17.54 -4.49 15.86
N MET A 50 18.72 -4.71 15.27
CA MET A 50 18.89 -4.59 13.82
C MET A 50 18.01 -5.60 13.09
N PRO A 51 16.89 -5.22 12.44
CA PRO A 51 16.12 -6.17 11.68
C PRO A 51 16.78 -6.43 10.33
N SER A 52 16.80 -7.67 9.92
CA SER A 52 17.02 -8.02 8.52
C SER A 52 15.79 -7.63 7.70
N PHE A 53 15.73 -6.39 7.25
CA PHE A 53 14.83 -6.04 6.16
C PHE A 53 15.38 -6.70 4.89
N GLY A 54 14.63 -7.66 4.34
CA GLY A 54 15.03 -8.35 3.12
C GLY A 54 15.33 -7.35 2.00
N SER A 55 16.52 -7.48 1.44
CA SER A 55 17.00 -6.95 0.14
C SER A 55 16.96 -5.45 -0.14
N ILE A 56 16.67 -4.56 0.80
CA ILE A 56 16.90 -3.13 0.60
C ILE A 56 18.31 -2.80 1.11
N PRO A 57 19.25 -2.40 0.27
CA PRO A 57 20.57 -1.96 0.72
C PRO A 57 20.44 -0.59 1.38
N VAL A 58 20.12 -0.57 2.65
CA VAL A 58 20.08 0.65 3.46
C VAL A 58 21.31 0.64 4.34
N GLN A 59 22.23 1.54 4.06
CA GLN A 59 23.38 1.77 4.91
C GLN A 59 23.01 2.86 5.92
N PHE A 60 23.12 2.55 7.21
CA PHE A 60 22.79 3.46 8.30
C PHE A 60 24.06 3.99 8.92
N ASP A 61 24.17 5.31 9.00
CA ASP A 61 25.24 5.98 9.75
C ASP A 61 24.61 6.63 11.00
N PHE A 62 25.07 6.21 12.17
CA PHE A 62 24.53 6.68 13.45
C PHE A 62 25.45 7.74 14.04
N ASP A 63 24.97 8.97 14.11
CA ASP A 63 25.56 10.01 14.96
C ASP A 63 24.66 10.17 16.20
N GLU A 64 25.28 10.41 17.39
CA GLU A 64 24.58 10.39 18.69
C GLU A 64 23.37 11.33 18.76
N ASP A 65 23.31 12.38 17.94
CA ASP A 65 22.24 13.38 17.90
C ASP A 65 21.41 13.42 16.59
N SER A 66 21.80 12.67 15.56
CA SER A 66 21.07 12.65 14.28
C SER A 66 21.21 11.31 13.57
N VAL A 67 20.10 10.76 13.13
CA VAL A 67 20.11 9.59 12.23
C VAL A 67 20.23 10.13 10.80
N ASN A 68 21.43 10.11 10.25
CA ASN A 68 21.66 10.42 8.85
C ASN A 68 21.52 9.15 8.02
N TRP A 69 20.55 9.17 7.11
CA TRP A 69 20.28 8.08 6.19
C TRP A 69 21.06 8.34 4.91
N THR A 70 22.03 7.52 4.61
CA THR A 70 22.60 7.48 3.27
C THR A 70 22.07 6.23 2.56
N VAL A 71 21.19 6.43 1.62
CA VAL A 71 20.77 5.36 0.70
C VAL A 71 21.68 5.49 -0.50
N GLU A 72 22.55 4.53 -0.70
CA GLU A 72 23.23 4.38 -1.99
C GLU A 72 22.20 3.92 -3.02
N VAL A 73 21.48 4.87 -3.59
CA VAL A 73 20.72 4.64 -4.80
C VAL A 73 21.74 4.60 -5.94
N PRO A 74 21.86 3.51 -6.71
CA PRO A 74 22.71 3.51 -7.89
C PRO A 74 22.38 4.73 -8.73
N GLN A 75 23.38 5.51 -9.14
CA GLN A 75 23.19 6.80 -9.83
C GLN A 75 22.36 6.70 -11.12
N ASP A 76 22.21 5.52 -11.69
CA ASP A 76 21.39 5.24 -12.87
C ASP A 76 19.93 4.92 -12.58
N SER A 77 19.52 4.87 -11.29
CA SER A 77 18.17 4.40 -10.90
C SER A 77 17.10 5.50 -10.88
N THR A 78 17.47 6.78 -10.97
CA THR A 78 16.49 7.86 -10.87
C THR A 78 15.50 7.92 -12.04
N SER A 79 15.86 7.41 -13.21
CA SER A 79 14.95 7.29 -14.36
C SER A 79 14.18 5.96 -14.40
N LEU A 80 14.67 4.93 -13.70
CA LEU A 80 14.01 3.62 -13.61
C LEU A 80 13.00 3.55 -12.44
N LEU A 81 13.19 4.38 -11.41
CA LEU A 81 12.35 4.38 -10.20
C LEU A 81 10.89 4.80 -10.47
N SER A 82 10.64 5.57 -11.53
CA SER A 82 9.28 6.01 -11.89
C SER A 82 8.59 5.14 -12.94
N SER A 83 9.31 4.20 -13.57
CA SER A 83 8.78 3.42 -14.69
C SER A 83 8.20 2.06 -14.29
N SER A 84 8.48 1.57 -13.08
CA SER A 84 7.94 0.31 -12.54
C SER A 84 7.20 0.53 -11.23
N GLU A 85 6.18 -0.30 -10.98
CA GLU A 85 5.43 -0.31 -9.72
C GLU A 85 6.36 -0.47 -8.51
N GLU A 86 7.28 -1.43 -8.57
CA GLU A 86 8.24 -1.70 -7.49
C GLU A 86 9.17 -0.51 -7.22
N GLY A 87 9.69 0.10 -8.29
CA GLY A 87 10.52 1.30 -8.17
C GLY A 87 9.77 2.47 -7.54
N PHE A 88 8.51 2.69 -7.94
CA PHE A 88 7.66 3.72 -7.36
C PHE A 88 7.39 3.47 -5.86
N ILE A 89 7.03 2.23 -5.48
CA ILE A 89 6.76 1.86 -4.09
C ILE A 89 8.00 2.05 -3.22
N ASN A 90 9.17 1.62 -3.69
CA ASN A 90 10.44 1.79 -2.98
C ASN A 90 10.78 3.28 -2.80
N ALA A 91 10.67 4.09 -3.85
CA ALA A 91 10.91 5.52 -3.79
C ALA A 91 9.94 6.24 -2.85
N LEU A 92 8.65 5.87 -2.89
CA LEU A 92 7.62 6.36 -1.98
C LEU A 92 7.97 6.06 -0.52
N PHE A 93 8.31 4.81 -0.22
CA PHE A 93 8.68 4.37 1.12
C PHE A 93 9.87 5.16 1.64
N MET A 94 10.94 5.31 0.84
CA MET A 94 12.13 6.07 1.21
C MET A 94 11.83 7.56 1.43
N ALA A 95 10.96 8.15 0.60
CA ALA A 95 10.55 9.54 0.77
C ALA A 95 9.73 9.74 2.06
N CYS A 96 8.83 8.80 2.39
CA CYS A 96 8.07 8.81 3.65
C CYS A 96 8.98 8.71 4.89
N LEU A 97 10.06 7.93 4.81
CA LEU A 97 11.03 7.82 5.91
C LEU A 97 11.82 9.11 6.13
N LYS A 98 12.15 9.83 5.06
CA LYS A 98 12.87 11.11 5.12
C LYS A 98 11.99 12.26 5.61
N ASP A 99 10.69 12.22 5.34
CA ASP A 99 9.75 13.28 5.74
C ASP A 99 9.38 13.15 7.22
N LYS A 100 10.00 14.00 8.05
CA LYS A 100 9.74 14.05 9.50
C LYS A 100 8.32 14.53 9.85
N SER A 101 7.63 15.19 8.92
CA SER A 101 6.27 15.71 9.12
C SER A 101 5.19 14.70 8.76
N SER A 102 5.55 13.59 8.13
CA SER A 102 4.61 12.61 7.61
C SER A 102 4.34 11.49 8.64
N ALA A 103 3.08 11.31 9.01
CA ALA A 103 2.60 10.19 9.81
C ALA A 103 1.97 9.13 8.89
N VAL A 104 2.81 8.51 8.06
CA VAL A 104 2.36 7.48 7.11
C VAL A 104 2.07 6.18 7.84
N GLY A 105 0.85 5.68 7.69
CA GLY A 105 0.44 4.37 8.17
C GLY A 105 0.30 3.37 7.04
N ILE A 106 0.41 2.08 7.38
CA ILE A 106 0.19 0.96 6.46
C ILE A 106 -0.68 -0.09 7.14
N ARG A 107 -1.63 -0.63 6.40
CA ARG A 107 -2.39 -1.82 6.75
C ARG A 107 -2.27 -2.81 5.61
N SER A 108 -1.97 -4.07 5.91
CA SER A 108 -1.88 -5.11 4.89
C SER A 108 -2.52 -6.41 5.35
N MET A 109 -3.03 -7.16 4.39
CA MET A 109 -3.51 -8.53 4.57
C MET A 109 -2.99 -9.38 3.43
N THR A 110 -2.55 -10.60 3.76
CA THR A 110 -2.06 -11.58 2.79
C THR A 110 -2.54 -12.96 3.17
N ALA A 111 -3.02 -13.73 2.21
CA ALA A 111 -3.33 -15.13 2.44
C ALA A 111 -2.03 -15.94 2.52
N THR A 112 -1.87 -16.73 3.59
CA THR A 112 -0.64 -17.50 3.85
C THR A 112 -0.68 -18.92 3.27
N GLY A 113 -1.80 -19.35 2.68
CA GLY A 113 -2.00 -20.73 2.22
C GLY A 113 -2.22 -21.76 3.34
N ALA A 114 -2.17 -21.35 4.60
CA ALA A 114 -2.41 -22.25 5.73
C ALA A 114 -3.87 -22.75 5.81
N ASN A 115 -4.80 -22.05 5.17
CA ASN A 115 -6.20 -22.43 5.02
C ASN A 115 -6.68 -22.08 3.60
N MET A 116 -6.77 -23.10 2.74
CA MET A 116 -7.10 -22.92 1.32
C MET A 116 -8.50 -22.35 1.11
N ASP A 117 -9.51 -22.79 1.87
CA ASP A 117 -10.89 -22.30 1.73
C ASP A 117 -10.98 -20.80 2.05
N VAL A 118 -10.25 -20.35 3.06
CA VAL A 118 -10.17 -18.94 3.44
C VAL A 118 -9.41 -18.15 2.37
N ALA A 119 -8.29 -18.68 1.86
CA ALA A 119 -7.50 -18.05 0.82
C ALA A 119 -8.30 -17.88 -0.48
N GLU A 120 -9.06 -18.90 -0.90
CA GLU A 120 -9.93 -18.84 -2.07
C GLU A 120 -11.07 -17.81 -1.88
N SER A 121 -11.71 -17.81 -0.72
CA SER A 121 -12.77 -16.85 -0.40
C SER A 121 -12.23 -15.41 -0.38
N PHE A 122 -11.03 -15.19 0.15
CA PHE A 122 -10.37 -13.90 0.16
C PHE A 122 -9.99 -13.46 -1.25
N LEU A 123 -9.42 -14.37 -2.07
CA LEU A 123 -9.10 -14.12 -3.46
C LEU A 123 -10.34 -13.71 -4.28
N GLU A 124 -11.46 -14.41 -4.11
CA GLU A 124 -12.71 -14.06 -4.79
C GLU A 124 -13.22 -12.66 -4.37
N GLU A 125 -13.09 -12.31 -3.11
CA GLU A 125 -13.44 -10.94 -2.67
C GLU A 125 -12.48 -9.89 -3.24
N LEU A 126 -11.17 -10.17 -3.31
CA LEU A 126 -10.21 -9.29 -3.95
C LEU A 126 -10.50 -9.06 -5.44
N LYS A 127 -10.87 -10.11 -6.19
CA LYS A 127 -11.27 -10.01 -7.60
C LYS A 127 -12.49 -9.11 -7.80
N ASN A 128 -13.40 -9.13 -6.83
CA ASN A 128 -14.64 -8.37 -6.86
C ASN A 128 -14.57 -7.04 -6.11
N PHE A 129 -13.40 -6.71 -5.55
CA PHE A 129 -13.22 -5.49 -4.76
C PHE A 129 -13.39 -4.24 -5.63
N LYS A 130 -14.30 -3.37 -5.23
CA LYS A 130 -14.63 -2.15 -5.98
C LYS A 130 -14.19 -0.93 -5.22
N LEU A 131 -13.21 -0.24 -5.77
CA LEU A 131 -12.81 1.08 -5.32
C LEU A 131 -13.81 2.15 -5.80
N SER A 132 -13.92 3.25 -5.05
CA SER A 132 -14.70 4.39 -5.52
C SER A 132 -14.04 5.02 -6.76
N ASN A 133 -14.81 5.77 -7.54
CA ASN A 133 -14.32 6.51 -8.71
C ASN A 133 -13.34 7.66 -8.38
N LYS A 134 -13.03 7.87 -7.09
CA LYS A 134 -12.02 8.82 -6.62
C LYS A 134 -10.61 8.26 -6.64
N TYR A 135 -10.46 6.96 -6.87
CA TYR A 135 -9.16 6.31 -7.02
C TYR A 135 -8.76 6.29 -8.49
N GLU A 136 -7.53 6.67 -8.76
CA GLU A 136 -6.88 6.60 -10.05
C GLU A 136 -5.94 5.39 -10.07
N GLU A 137 -6.06 4.53 -11.08
CA GLU A 137 -5.14 3.43 -11.29
C GLU A 137 -3.84 3.97 -11.87
N ILE A 138 -2.74 3.82 -11.13
CA ILE A 138 -1.42 4.31 -11.56
C ILE A 138 -0.52 3.19 -12.09
N PHE A 139 -0.73 1.96 -11.64
CA PHE A 139 -0.05 0.77 -12.16
C PHE A 139 -1.03 -0.39 -12.30
N ALA A 140 -0.88 -1.14 -13.39
CA ALA A 140 -1.57 -2.40 -13.63
C ALA A 140 -0.63 -3.41 -14.28
N LYS A 141 -0.47 -4.56 -13.65
CA LYS A 141 0.28 -5.69 -14.19
C LYS A 141 -0.66 -6.89 -14.29
N ASN A 142 -0.81 -7.40 -15.51
CA ASN A 142 -1.58 -8.60 -15.78
C ASN A 142 -0.60 -9.72 -16.17
N THR A 143 -0.71 -10.87 -15.52
CA THR A 143 0.06 -12.08 -15.82
C THR A 143 -0.90 -13.26 -15.97
N GLU A 144 -0.40 -14.40 -16.41
CA GLU A 144 -1.18 -15.64 -16.46
C GLU A 144 -1.62 -16.09 -15.05
N GLU A 145 -0.84 -15.75 -14.02
CA GLU A 145 -1.10 -16.11 -12.62
C GLU A 145 -2.12 -15.18 -11.94
N GLY A 146 -2.34 -13.98 -12.48
CA GLY A 146 -3.28 -13.02 -11.91
C GLY A 146 -2.94 -11.59 -12.25
N VAL A 147 -3.51 -10.68 -11.45
CA VAL A 147 -3.36 -9.23 -11.62
C VAL A 147 -2.79 -8.58 -10.37
N SER A 148 -1.96 -7.55 -10.58
CA SER A 148 -1.56 -6.59 -9.55
C SER A 148 -1.98 -5.20 -10.01
N ARG A 149 -2.56 -4.41 -9.11
CA ARG A 149 -3.03 -3.06 -9.40
C ARG A 149 -2.70 -2.13 -8.26
N THR A 150 -2.25 -0.94 -8.60
CA THR A 150 -1.95 0.11 -7.65
C THR A 150 -2.80 1.33 -7.97
N TYR A 151 -3.49 1.82 -6.96
CA TYR A 151 -4.41 2.94 -7.04
C TYR A 151 -3.97 4.06 -6.10
N LEU A 152 -4.19 5.29 -6.53
CA LEU A 152 -3.90 6.50 -5.76
C LEU A 152 -5.16 7.32 -5.59
N ARG A 153 -5.36 7.91 -4.39
CA ARG A 153 -6.43 8.85 -4.11
C ARG A 153 -5.91 10.03 -3.29
N ARG A 154 -6.37 11.21 -3.62
CA ARG A 154 -6.15 12.42 -2.80
C ARG A 154 -7.27 12.60 -1.79
N ILE A 155 -6.90 12.83 -0.52
CA ILE A 155 -7.81 13.12 0.59
C ILE A 155 -7.34 14.40 1.28
N GLY A 156 -7.95 15.53 0.94
CA GLY A 156 -7.50 16.84 1.42
C GLY A 156 -6.09 17.17 0.93
N GLY A 157 -5.14 17.39 1.84
CA GLY A 157 -3.71 17.62 1.56
C GLY A 157 -2.85 16.37 1.53
N LEU A 158 -3.44 15.19 1.75
CA LEU A 158 -2.75 13.91 1.86
C LEU A 158 -3.15 12.98 0.70
N TYR A 159 -2.36 11.93 0.52
CA TYR A 159 -2.67 10.85 -0.41
C TYR A 159 -2.80 9.52 0.30
N GLU A 160 -3.52 8.64 -0.33
CA GLU A 160 -3.71 7.25 0.04
C GLU A 160 -3.41 6.39 -1.18
N LEU A 161 -2.65 5.32 -0.96
CA LEU A 161 -2.30 4.32 -1.96
C LEU A 161 -2.94 3.00 -1.59
N VAL A 162 -3.46 2.30 -2.59
CA VAL A 162 -4.02 0.94 -2.45
C VAL A 162 -3.35 0.03 -3.44
N LEU A 163 -2.79 -1.07 -2.92
CA LEU A 163 -2.22 -2.15 -3.72
C LEU A 163 -3.12 -3.38 -3.56
N LEU A 164 -3.52 -3.94 -4.68
CA LEU A 164 -4.32 -5.14 -4.76
C LEU A 164 -3.59 -6.16 -5.63
N SER A 165 -3.32 -7.34 -5.11
CA SER A 165 -2.69 -8.43 -5.85
C SER A 165 -3.50 -9.71 -5.73
N THR A 166 -3.86 -10.30 -6.86
CA THR A 166 -4.44 -11.65 -6.90
C THR A 166 -3.37 -12.73 -7.10
N VAL A 167 -2.15 -12.35 -7.48
CA VAL A 167 -0.99 -13.26 -7.56
C VAL A 167 -0.53 -13.66 -6.16
N ASN A 168 -0.25 -12.66 -5.32
CA ASN A 168 0.17 -12.88 -3.94
C ASN A 168 -1.02 -12.89 -2.97
N VAL A 169 -2.24 -12.89 -3.48
CA VAL A 169 -3.50 -12.86 -2.73
C VAL A 169 -3.43 -11.88 -1.55
N GLY A 170 -3.18 -10.62 -1.87
CA GLY A 170 -2.89 -9.60 -0.88
C GLY A 170 -3.57 -8.25 -1.16
N PHE A 171 -3.81 -7.52 -0.08
CA PHE A 171 -4.37 -6.17 -0.09
C PHE A 171 -3.57 -5.28 0.86
N THR A 172 -3.10 -4.14 0.37
CA THR A 172 -2.33 -3.19 1.17
C THR A 172 -2.90 -1.79 0.97
N GLN A 173 -3.08 -1.08 2.08
CA GLN A 173 -3.44 0.33 2.11
C GLN A 173 -2.33 1.11 2.79
N VAL A 174 -1.81 2.15 2.13
CA VAL A 174 -0.86 3.11 2.68
C VAL A 174 -1.57 4.46 2.76
N TYR A 175 -1.62 5.08 3.91
CA TYR A 175 -2.38 6.32 4.13
C TYR A 175 -1.54 7.39 4.84
N GLY A 176 -1.99 8.63 4.77
CA GLY A 176 -1.29 9.76 5.40
C GLY A 176 -0.07 10.26 4.62
N ILE A 177 0.05 9.93 3.33
CA ILE A 177 1.17 10.33 2.49
C ILE A 177 1.05 11.82 2.17
N ASN A 178 2.09 12.60 2.48
CA ASN A 178 2.11 14.02 2.18
C ASN A 178 2.10 14.28 0.66
N SER A 179 1.33 15.27 0.22
CA SER A 179 1.22 15.62 -1.20
C SER A 179 2.56 16.03 -1.82
N SER A 180 3.45 16.62 -1.06
CA SER A 180 4.81 16.97 -1.52
C SER A 180 5.61 15.75 -1.97
N ILE A 181 5.45 14.61 -1.28
CA ILE A 181 6.11 13.34 -1.62
C ILE A 181 5.60 12.83 -2.98
N ILE A 182 4.28 12.76 -3.14
CA ILE A 182 3.69 12.27 -4.39
C ILE A 182 4.08 13.16 -5.57
N HIS A 183 4.05 14.50 -5.41
CA HIS A 183 4.44 15.42 -6.48
C HIS A 183 5.93 15.31 -6.90
N GLN A 184 6.80 14.79 -6.05
CA GLN A 184 8.19 14.52 -6.40
C GLN A 184 8.35 13.22 -7.21
N LEU A 185 7.46 12.25 -7.01
CA LEU A 185 7.55 10.92 -7.60
C LEU A 185 6.81 10.78 -8.94
N ILE A 186 5.80 11.62 -9.20
CA ILE A 186 4.96 11.56 -10.42
C ILE A 186 5.37 12.69 -11.42
N LYS A 187 6.58 13.14 -11.37
CA LYS A 187 7.09 14.10 -12.39
C LYS A 187 7.55 13.33 -13.64
#